data_f4fad5c96c34a13864ac9f358e29d7b6
#
_entry.id   f4fad5c96c34a13864ac9f358e29d7b6
#
_cell.length_a   1.000
_cell.length_b   1.000
_cell.length_c   1.000
_cell.angle_alpha   90.00
_cell.angle_beta   90.00
_cell.angle_gamma   90.00
#
_symmetry.space_group_name_H-M   'P 1'
#
loop_
_entity.id
_entity.type
_entity.pdbx_description
1 polymer ?
#
loop_
_entity_poly.entity_id
_entity_poly.type
_entity_poly.pdbx_seq_one_letter_code
_entity_poly.pdbx_strand_id
1 'polypeptide(L)'
;MGKVIVFGSLNMDISIEADKMPQQGETIGGKNLVTSPGGKGANQAVAAARMGADVHMIGAVGADSFGQDLKQSIIGYGVNAEQVDELSGVSTGVAVIVRVGGDNRIILDHGANHARTVDDVKVVLDRIAEPGDVFLTQFECELSTTFELIRYAHEMGLYTMVNPSPSATMTTGLLASVDVLCLNEIEFADLFGEGKISPLADPEAAVQKVLESGVATAVLTLGSKGSIAANAHGVYQQECYRVDTVDTTCAGDTFMGTLAAFQASGQLEGHDIKQALDVAAKAAALATTKVGAQQSIPTYQQVVEF
;
A
#
# COMPACT_ATOMS: atom_id res chain seq x y z
N MET A 1 -16.97 -0.44 -14.95
CA MET A 1 -16.04 -0.26 -13.84
C MET A 1 -14.79 -1.06 -14.17
N GLY A 2 -13.62 -0.45 -14.10
CA GLY A 2 -12.35 -1.16 -14.24
C GLY A 2 -12.08 -2.04 -13.02
N LYS A 3 -11.13 -2.97 -13.16
CA LYS A 3 -10.64 -3.80 -12.06
C LYS A 3 -9.49 -3.09 -11.34
N VAL A 4 -9.23 -3.46 -10.09
CA VAL A 4 -7.98 -3.15 -9.40
C VAL A 4 -7.13 -4.41 -9.37
N ILE A 5 -6.02 -4.40 -10.08
CA ILE A 5 -5.07 -5.51 -10.15
C ILE A 5 -3.87 -5.12 -9.28
N VAL A 6 -3.70 -5.83 -8.17
CA VAL A 6 -2.64 -5.56 -7.20
C VAL A 6 -1.51 -6.56 -7.39
N PHE A 7 -0.33 -6.09 -7.78
CA PHE A 7 0.91 -6.87 -7.62
C PHE A 7 1.61 -6.43 -6.35
N GLY A 8 1.72 -7.32 -5.36
CA GLY A 8 2.26 -6.93 -4.07
C GLY A 8 2.44 -8.07 -3.08
N SER A 9 2.86 -7.69 -1.89
CA SER A 9 3.22 -8.58 -0.79
C SER A 9 2.03 -9.12 -0.01
N LEU A 10 2.24 -10.34 0.50
CA LEU A 10 1.43 -10.95 1.55
C LEU A 10 2.39 -11.37 2.67
N ASN A 11 2.24 -10.81 3.86
CA ASN A 11 3.10 -11.07 5.01
C ASN A 11 2.28 -11.52 6.22
N MET A 12 2.81 -12.49 6.97
CA MET A 12 2.29 -12.74 8.30
C MET A 12 3.00 -11.81 9.28
N ASP A 13 2.26 -10.90 9.89
CA ASP A 13 2.77 -10.00 10.92
C ASP A 13 2.83 -10.72 12.25
N ILE A 14 4.02 -10.81 12.85
CA ILE A 14 4.28 -11.38 14.18
C ILE A 14 4.68 -10.24 15.10
N SER A 15 3.76 -9.78 15.94
CA SER A 15 3.96 -8.62 16.81
C SER A 15 4.11 -9.04 18.27
N ILE A 16 5.13 -8.51 18.95
CA ILE A 16 5.38 -8.74 20.38
C ILE A 16 5.75 -7.43 21.07
N GLU A 17 5.27 -7.24 22.30
CA GLU A 17 5.70 -6.13 23.15
C GLU A 17 6.86 -6.53 24.06
N ALA A 18 7.83 -5.63 24.21
CA ALA A 18 8.91 -5.77 25.18
C ALA A 18 9.14 -4.44 25.91
N ASP A 19 9.67 -4.51 27.12
CA ASP A 19 9.97 -3.31 27.91
C ASP A 19 11.22 -2.56 27.39
N LYS A 20 12.10 -3.27 26.67
CA LYS A 20 13.30 -2.76 25.99
C LYS A 20 13.68 -3.63 24.79
N MET A 21 14.54 -3.12 23.92
CA MET A 21 15.22 -3.97 22.93
C MET A 21 16.31 -4.81 23.62
N PRO A 22 16.42 -6.12 23.33
CA PRO A 22 17.49 -6.94 23.87
C PRO A 22 18.85 -6.49 23.34
N GLN A 23 19.87 -6.53 24.20
CA GLN A 23 21.27 -6.33 23.77
C GLN A 23 21.83 -7.62 23.18
N GLN A 24 23.02 -7.52 22.57
CA GLN A 24 23.70 -8.69 22.01
C GLN A 24 23.90 -9.78 23.09
N GLY A 25 23.37 -10.98 22.82
CA GLY A 25 23.43 -12.11 23.74
C GLY A 25 22.42 -12.09 24.89
N GLU A 26 21.58 -11.07 24.98
CA GLU A 26 20.56 -10.97 26.02
C GLU A 26 19.26 -11.68 25.59
N THR A 27 18.65 -12.41 26.53
CA THR A 27 17.28 -12.94 26.39
C THR A 27 16.36 -12.19 27.35
N ILE A 28 15.29 -11.63 26.83
CA ILE A 28 14.28 -10.93 27.62
C ILE A 28 12.91 -11.57 27.46
N GLY A 29 12.01 -11.33 28.43
CA GLY A 29 10.61 -11.69 28.30
C GLY A 29 9.86 -10.65 27.46
N GLY A 30 8.92 -11.11 26.61
CA GLY A 30 7.94 -10.30 25.94
C GLY A 30 6.52 -10.67 26.40
N LYS A 31 5.53 -9.87 25.96
CA LYS A 31 4.10 -10.06 26.23
C LYS A 31 3.27 -9.70 25.02
N ASN A 32 2.00 -10.05 25.03
CA ASN A 32 1.02 -9.68 23.99
C ASN A 32 1.50 -10.10 22.57
N LEU A 33 1.98 -11.36 22.44
CA LEU A 33 2.29 -11.91 21.13
C LEU A 33 1.00 -12.04 20.33
N VAL A 34 0.99 -11.47 19.12
CA VAL A 34 -0.14 -11.56 18.17
C VAL A 34 0.42 -11.90 16.80
N THR A 35 -0.26 -12.79 16.08
CA THR A 35 -0.07 -13.01 14.65
C THR A 35 -1.28 -12.47 13.89
N SER A 36 -1.05 -11.76 12.81
CA SER A 36 -2.14 -11.21 11.99
C SER A 36 -1.79 -11.14 10.50
N PRO A 37 -2.75 -11.39 9.61
CA PRO A 37 -2.57 -11.16 8.19
C PRO A 37 -2.25 -9.70 7.89
N GLY A 38 -1.20 -9.49 7.08
CA GLY A 38 -0.70 -8.18 6.67
C GLY A 38 -0.02 -8.26 5.30
N GLY A 39 0.97 -7.40 5.09
CA GLY A 39 1.62 -7.14 3.81
C GLY A 39 0.94 -6.00 3.06
N LYS A 40 1.74 -5.03 2.58
CA LYS A 40 1.19 -3.81 1.95
C LYS A 40 0.29 -4.12 0.75
N GLY A 41 0.69 -5.08 -0.10
CA GLY A 41 -0.11 -5.50 -1.23
C GLY A 41 -1.47 -6.05 -0.81
N ALA A 42 -1.48 -7.00 0.13
CA ALA A 42 -2.72 -7.58 0.65
C ALA A 42 -3.60 -6.54 1.36
N ASN A 43 -3.00 -5.64 2.16
CA ASN A 43 -3.73 -4.59 2.86
C ASN A 43 -4.42 -3.62 1.88
N GLN A 44 -3.70 -3.18 0.84
CA GLN A 44 -4.24 -2.27 -0.18
C GLN A 44 -5.31 -2.96 -1.05
N ALA A 45 -5.13 -4.25 -1.36
CA ALA A 45 -6.14 -5.05 -2.04
C ALA A 45 -7.43 -5.17 -1.21
N VAL A 46 -7.32 -5.49 0.08
CA VAL A 46 -8.46 -5.55 1.01
C VAL A 46 -9.13 -4.18 1.12
N ALA A 47 -8.36 -3.09 1.22
CA ALA A 47 -8.93 -1.75 1.29
C ALA A 47 -9.75 -1.41 0.04
N ALA A 48 -9.23 -1.69 -1.15
CA ALA A 48 -9.96 -1.48 -2.40
C ALA A 48 -11.24 -2.33 -2.48
N ALA A 49 -11.18 -3.61 -2.09
CA ALA A 49 -12.34 -4.50 -2.09
C ALA A 49 -13.42 -4.04 -1.10
N ARG A 50 -13.03 -3.57 0.09
CA ARG A 50 -13.96 -3.03 1.08
C ARG A 50 -14.62 -1.71 0.66
N MET A 51 -14.02 -0.99 -0.30
CA MET A 51 -14.63 0.15 -0.99
C MET A 51 -15.50 -0.25 -2.18
N GLY A 52 -15.64 -1.54 -2.49
CA GLY A 52 -16.55 -2.07 -3.50
C GLY A 52 -15.92 -2.29 -4.88
N ALA A 53 -14.59 -2.21 -5.01
CA ALA A 53 -13.92 -2.50 -6.27
C ALA A 53 -13.85 -4.02 -6.54
N ASP A 54 -13.80 -4.40 -7.84
CA ASP A 54 -13.42 -5.73 -8.30
C ASP A 54 -11.89 -5.85 -8.23
N VAL A 55 -11.38 -6.64 -7.26
CA VAL A 55 -9.96 -6.68 -6.93
C VAL A 55 -9.36 -8.05 -7.20
N HIS A 56 -8.26 -8.06 -7.95
CA HIS A 56 -7.46 -9.24 -8.26
C HIS A 56 -6.05 -9.09 -7.67
N MET A 57 -5.67 -10.02 -6.79
CA MET A 57 -4.33 -10.02 -6.19
C MET A 57 -3.40 -10.95 -6.97
N ILE A 58 -2.27 -10.42 -7.43
CA ILE A 58 -1.15 -11.15 -7.99
C ILE A 58 -0.02 -11.15 -6.96
N GLY A 59 0.43 -12.32 -6.53
CA GLY A 59 1.47 -12.45 -5.51
C GLY A 59 1.87 -13.89 -5.32
N ALA A 60 2.61 -14.18 -4.26
CA ALA A 60 2.94 -15.54 -3.86
C ALA A 60 3.03 -15.69 -2.35
N VAL A 61 2.72 -16.89 -1.88
CA VAL A 61 2.91 -17.35 -0.50
C VAL A 61 3.64 -18.69 -0.51
N GLY A 62 4.23 -19.06 0.61
CA GLY A 62 4.74 -20.42 0.79
C GLY A 62 3.61 -21.44 0.90
N ALA A 63 3.91 -22.71 0.56
CA ALA A 63 3.01 -23.83 0.81
C ALA A 63 3.04 -24.24 2.31
N ASP A 64 2.79 -23.27 3.19
CA ASP A 64 2.79 -23.40 4.65
C ASP A 64 1.49 -22.85 5.27
N SER A 65 1.34 -22.96 6.60
CA SER A 65 0.14 -22.51 7.29
C SER A 65 -0.09 -21.01 7.19
N PHE A 66 0.98 -20.20 7.19
CA PHE A 66 0.87 -18.75 7.03
C PHE A 66 0.34 -18.39 5.64
N GLY A 67 0.82 -19.07 4.60
CA GLY A 67 0.34 -18.85 3.23
C GLY A 67 -1.14 -19.17 3.07
N GLN A 68 -1.60 -20.27 3.67
CA GLN A 68 -3.01 -20.63 3.68
C GLN A 68 -3.87 -19.58 4.41
N ASP A 69 -3.44 -19.14 5.59
CA ASP A 69 -4.16 -18.16 6.39
C ASP A 69 -4.24 -16.79 5.68
N LEU A 70 -3.15 -16.34 5.06
CA LEU A 70 -3.10 -15.07 4.31
C LEU A 70 -4.04 -15.09 3.10
N LYS A 71 -4.01 -16.16 2.33
CA LYS A 71 -4.86 -16.32 1.15
C LYS A 71 -6.34 -16.39 1.54
N GLN A 72 -6.69 -17.14 2.60
CA GLN A 72 -8.05 -17.20 3.12
C GLN A 72 -8.51 -15.83 3.66
N SER A 73 -7.62 -15.07 4.30
CA SER A 73 -7.96 -13.74 4.82
C SER A 73 -8.40 -12.81 3.70
N ILE A 74 -7.61 -12.64 2.63
CA ILE A 74 -7.96 -11.72 1.55
C ILE A 74 -9.22 -12.17 0.79
N ILE A 75 -9.42 -13.48 0.60
CA ILE A 75 -10.66 -14.04 0.02
C ILE A 75 -11.87 -13.69 0.90
N GLY A 76 -11.74 -13.78 2.21
CA GLY A 76 -12.79 -13.42 3.17
C GLY A 76 -13.21 -11.95 3.10
N TYR A 77 -12.33 -11.06 2.58
CA TYR A 77 -12.62 -9.65 2.33
C TYR A 77 -13.08 -9.35 0.89
N GLY A 78 -13.25 -10.35 0.04
CA GLY A 78 -13.76 -10.20 -1.32
C GLY A 78 -12.69 -9.99 -2.40
N VAL A 79 -11.41 -10.22 -2.09
CA VAL A 79 -10.32 -10.16 -3.08
C VAL A 79 -10.25 -11.48 -3.85
N ASN A 80 -10.18 -11.42 -5.18
CA ASN A 80 -9.88 -12.59 -6.00
C ASN A 80 -8.39 -12.96 -5.83
N ALA A 81 -8.12 -14.13 -5.25
CA ALA A 81 -6.79 -14.66 -4.95
C ALA A 81 -6.36 -15.81 -5.90
N GLU A 82 -7.01 -15.98 -7.06
CA GLU A 82 -6.66 -17.03 -8.03
C GLU A 82 -5.23 -16.90 -8.56
N GLN A 83 -4.67 -15.68 -8.54
CA GLN A 83 -3.33 -15.37 -9.02
C GLN A 83 -2.30 -15.27 -7.88
N VAL A 84 -2.66 -15.70 -6.67
CA VAL A 84 -1.73 -15.88 -5.54
C VAL A 84 -1.23 -17.32 -5.55
N ASP A 85 0.03 -17.49 -5.96
CA ASP A 85 0.65 -18.81 -6.06
C ASP A 85 1.08 -19.33 -4.69
N GLU A 86 0.95 -20.64 -4.50
CA GLU A 86 1.48 -21.38 -3.34
C GLU A 86 2.77 -22.10 -3.76
N LEU A 87 3.92 -21.66 -3.25
CA LEU A 87 5.22 -22.13 -3.68
C LEU A 87 5.82 -23.11 -2.66
N SER A 88 6.17 -24.31 -3.14
CA SER A 88 6.88 -25.30 -2.33
C SER A 88 8.35 -24.95 -2.18
N GLY A 89 8.92 -25.14 -0.99
CA GLY A 89 10.33 -24.93 -0.72
C GLY A 89 10.73 -23.46 -0.45
N VAL A 90 9.75 -22.56 -0.41
CA VAL A 90 9.91 -21.15 -0.03
C VAL A 90 8.96 -20.85 1.11
N SER A 91 9.39 -20.10 2.13
CA SER A 91 8.53 -19.67 3.23
C SER A 91 7.61 -18.52 2.79
N THR A 92 6.46 -18.43 3.42
CA THR A 92 5.62 -17.21 3.33
C THR A 92 6.36 -16.01 3.91
N GLY A 93 6.14 -14.82 3.35
CA GLY A 93 6.70 -13.57 3.88
C GLY A 93 6.25 -13.30 5.32
N VAL A 94 7.17 -12.81 6.15
CA VAL A 94 6.93 -12.54 7.58
C VAL A 94 7.46 -11.17 7.97
N ALA A 95 6.66 -10.39 8.69
CA ALA A 95 7.11 -9.19 9.37
C ALA A 95 7.19 -9.43 10.88
N VAL A 96 8.39 -9.41 11.45
CA VAL A 96 8.60 -9.48 12.90
C VAL A 96 8.59 -8.06 13.47
N ILE A 97 7.58 -7.75 14.29
CA ILE A 97 7.33 -6.40 14.82
C ILE A 97 7.59 -6.40 16.33
N VAL A 98 8.65 -5.73 16.76
CA VAL A 98 8.95 -5.55 18.18
C VAL A 98 8.48 -4.16 18.62
N ARG A 99 7.52 -4.11 19.54
CA ARG A 99 6.99 -2.87 20.10
C ARG A 99 7.67 -2.55 21.42
N VAL A 100 8.35 -1.39 21.48
CA VAL A 100 9.07 -0.92 22.68
C VAL A 100 8.81 0.56 22.87
N GLY A 101 8.32 0.94 24.06
CA GLY A 101 8.12 2.35 24.42
C GLY A 101 7.12 3.10 23.53
N GLY A 102 6.17 2.38 22.91
CA GLY A 102 5.17 2.97 22.00
C GLY A 102 5.64 3.10 20.55
N ASP A 103 6.84 2.60 20.24
CA ASP A 103 7.44 2.64 18.90
C ASP A 103 7.63 1.22 18.33
N ASN A 104 7.60 1.07 17.00
CA ASN A 104 7.72 -0.20 16.30
C ASN A 104 9.11 -0.35 15.66
N ARG A 105 9.67 -1.55 15.77
CA ARG A 105 10.86 -1.98 14.99
C ARG A 105 10.50 -3.23 14.23
N ILE A 106 10.69 -3.18 12.91
CA ILE A 106 10.22 -4.22 11.99
C ILE A 106 11.42 -4.85 11.30
N ILE A 107 11.45 -6.19 11.29
CA ILE A 107 12.35 -6.99 10.47
C ILE A 107 11.49 -7.78 9.51
N LEU A 108 11.76 -7.61 8.21
CA LEU A 108 10.98 -8.24 7.15
C LEU A 108 11.80 -9.40 6.53
N ASP A 109 11.18 -10.58 6.51
CA ASP A 109 11.61 -11.69 5.65
C ASP A 109 10.63 -11.74 4.45
N HIS A 110 11.15 -11.45 3.28
CA HIS A 110 10.31 -11.35 2.07
C HIS A 110 9.75 -12.70 1.61
N GLY A 111 10.46 -13.80 1.88
CA GLY A 111 10.01 -15.13 1.51
C GLY A 111 9.48 -15.23 0.07
N ALA A 112 8.31 -15.79 -0.10
CA ALA A 112 7.66 -15.98 -1.41
C ALA A 112 7.34 -14.66 -2.16
N ASN A 113 7.30 -13.50 -1.49
CA ASN A 113 7.07 -12.21 -2.15
C ASN A 113 8.17 -11.85 -3.18
N HIS A 114 9.37 -12.40 -3.02
CA HIS A 114 10.49 -12.21 -3.96
C HIS A 114 10.60 -13.32 -5.03
N ALA A 115 9.68 -14.26 -5.06
CA ALA A 115 9.80 -15.43 -5.93
C ALA A 115 9.14 -15.27 -7.30
N ARG A 116 8.22 -14.29 -7.47
CA ARG A 116 7.56 -14.06 -8.77
C ARG A 116 8.50 -13.37 -9.73
N THR A 117 8.62 -13.92 -10.95
CA THR A 117 9.39 -13.31 -12.03
C THR A 117 8.53 -12.36 -12.87
N VAL A 118 9.19 -11.49 -13.63
CA VAL A 118 8.53 -10.59 -14.58
C VAL A 118 7.66 -11.38 -15.56
N ASP A 119 8.19 -12.46 -16.13
CA ASP A 119 7.50 -13.25 -17.15
C ASP A 119 6.26 -13.95 -16.58
N ASP A 120 6.34 -14.48 -15.35
CA ASP A 120 5.18 -15.09 -14.68
C ASP A 120 4.03 -14.10 -14.53
N VAL A 121 4.34 -12.87 -14.11
CA VAL A 121 3.31 -11.85 -13.87
C VAL A 121 2.78 -11.26 -15.17
N LYS A 122 3.62 -11.07 -16.20
CA LYS A 122 3.18 -10.62 -17.52
C LYS A 122 2.14 -11.57 -18.12
N VAL A 123 2.38 -12.90 -18.06
CA VAL A 123 1.40 -13.90 -18.51
C VAL A 123 0.05 -13.77 -17.80
N VAL A 124 0.07 -13.44 -16.52
CA VAL A 124 -1.16 -13.18 -15.75
C VAL A 124 -1.83 -11.90 -16.23
N LEU A 125 -1.09 -10.79 -16.31
CA LEU A 125 -1.62 -9.49 -16.76
C LEU A 125 -2.24 -9.60 -18.15
N ASP A 126 -1.57 -10.23 -19.11
CA ASP A 126 -2.07 -10.44 -20.48
C ASP A 126 -3.42 -11.18 -20.53
N ARG A 127 -3.68 -12.00 -19.52
CA ARG A 127 -4.91 -12.80 -19.44
C ARG A 127 -6.07 -12.07 -18.77
N ILE A 128 -5.79 -11.26 -17.74
CA ILE A 128 -6.86 -10.72 -16.87
C ILE A 128 -7.06 -9.22 -17.01
N ALA A 129 -6.05 -8.48 -17.47
CA ALA A 129 -6.09 -7.03 -17.51
C ALA A 129 -6.68 -6.51 -18.83
N GLU A 130 -7.40 -5.39 -18.73
CA GLU A 130 -7.93 -4.63 -19.86
C GLU A 130 -7.45 -3.17 -19.77
N PRO A 131 -7.23 -2.47 -20.90
CA PRO A 131 -6.89 -1.05 -20.87
C PRO A 131 -7.89 -0.24 -20.02
N GLY A 132 -7.36 0.60 -19.13
CA GLY A 132 -8.16 1.37 -18.17
C GLY A 132 -8.36 0.68 -16.82
N ASP A 133 -8.00 -0.59 -16.64
CA ASP A 133 -7.91 -1.19 -15.32
C ASP A 133 -6.78 -0.53 -14.50
N VAL A 134 -6.85 -0.61 -13.18
CA VAL A 134 -5.83 -0.08 -12.27
C VAL A 134 -4.78 -1.16 -11.98
N PHE A 135 -3.51 -0.83 -12.20
CA PHE A 135 -2.37 -1.60 -11.69
C PHE A 135 -1.82 -0.91 -10.44
N LEU A 136 -1.92 -1.58 -9.30
CA LEU A 136 -1.50 -1.06 -7.99
C LEU A 136 -0.31 -1.87 -7.45
N THR A 137 0.77 -1.19 -7.03
CA THR A 137 1.95 -1.87 -6.48
C THR A 137 2.66 -1.08 -5.39
N GLN A 138 3.49 -1.80 -4.61
CA GLN A 138 4.33 -1.30 -3.54
C GLN A 138 5.73 -1.93 -3.68
N PHE A 139 6.66 -1.67 -2.74
CA PHE A 139 8.05 -2.11 -2.88
C PHE A 139 8.47 -3.20 -1.86
N GLU A 140 7.53 -4.08 -1.49
CA GLU A 140 7.81 -5.26 -0.68
C GLU A 140 8.03 -6.54 -1.51
N CYS A 141 7.81 -6.49 -2.83
CA CYS A 141 8.22 -7.53 -3.78
C CYS A 141 9.61 -7.23 -4.36
N GLU A 142 10.14 -8.16 -5.17
CA GLU A 142 11.44 -7.94 -5.82
C GLU A 142 11.41 -6.67 -6.67
N LEU A 143 12.29 -5.70 -6.37
CA LEU A 143 12.24 -4.36 -6.95
C LEU A 143 12.45 -4.35 -8.46
N SER A 144 13.38 -5.16 -8.96
CA SER A 144 13.63 -5.25 -10.40
C SER A 144 12.39 -5.73 -11.16
N THR A 145 11.71 -6.73 -10.61
CA THR A 145 10.44 -7.24 -11.14
C THR A 145 9.35 -6.15 -11.07
N THR A 146 9.21 -5.49 -9.92
CA THR A 146 8.20 -4.45 -9.71
C THR A 146 8.37 -3.29 -10.71
N PHE A 147 9.61 -2.84 -10.93
CA PHE A 147 9.90 -1.74 -11.85
C PHE A 147 9.60 -2.08 -13.31
N GLU A 148 9.91 -3.30 -13.75
CA GLU A 148 9.56 -3.75 -15.09
C GLU A 148 8.04 -3.90 -15.25
N LEU A 149 7.34 -4.36 -14.24
CA LEU A 149 5.88 -4.49 -14.27
C LEU A 149 5.15 -3.14 -14.29
N ILE A 150 5.68 -2.11 -13.62
CA ILE A 150 5.14 -0.73 -13.71
C ILE A 150 5.20 -0.25 -15.18
N ARG A 151 6.36 -0.43 -15.86
CA ARG A 151 6.48 -0.05 -17.28
C ARG A 151 5.54 -0.85 -18.15
N TYR A 152 5.51 -2.16 -17.95
CA TYR A 152 4.66 -3.05 -18.71
C TYR A 152 3.18 -2.74 -18.56
N ALA A 153 2.70 -2.51 -17.34
CA ALA A 153 1.32 -2.12 -17.09
C ALA A 153 0.96 -0.80 -17.77
N HIS A 154 1.86 0.19 -17.71
CA HIS A 154 1.70 1.45 -18.42
C HIS A 154 1.62 1.27 -19.94
N GLU A 155 2.49 0.44 -20.53
CA GLU A 155 2.47 0.10 -21.97
C GLU A 155 1.19 -0.63 -22.40
N MET A 156 0.58 -1.43 -21.49
CA MET A 156 -0.72 -2.07 -21.71
C MET A 156 -1.91 -1.08 -21.63
N GLY A 157 -1.67 0.17 -21.24
CA GLY A 157 -2.72 1.16 -21.04
C GLY A 157 -3.48 1.01 -19.72
N LEU A 158 -2.88 0.34 -18.71
CA LEU A 158 -3.39 0.30 -17.36
C LEU A 158 -3.08 1.62 -16.65
N TYR A 159 -3.93 2.00 -15.68
CA TYR A 159 -3.70 3.14 -14.83
C TYR A 159 -2.78 2.75 -13.68
N THR A 160 -1.54 3.21 -13.72
CA THR A 160 -0.50 2.77 -12.80
C THR A 160 -0.49 3.59 -11.51
N MET A 161 -0.70 2.93 -10.38
CA MET A 161 -0.70 3.53 -9.04
C MET A 161 0.41 2.91 -8.20
N VAL A 162 1.31 3.72 -7.66
CA VAL A 162 2.49 3.26 -6.92
C VAL A 162 2.55 3.90 -5.55
N ASN A 163 2.70 3.06 -4.51
CA ASN A 163 3.11 3.45 -3.18
C ASN A 163 4.53 2.91 -2.96
N PRO A 164 5.60 3.74 -3.06
CA PRO A 164 7.00 3.29 -3.02
C PRO A 164 7.46 3.02 -1.59
N SER A 165 6.81 2.08 -0.93
CA SER A 165 7.03 1.71 0.47
C SER A 165 7.39 0.21 0.59
N PRO A 166 8.51 -0.15 1.26
CA PRO A 166 9.59 0.76 1.71
C PRO A 166 10.26 1.50 0.55
N SER A 167 10.81 2.69 0.83
CA SER A 167 11.36 3.56 -0.21
C SER A 167 12.55 2.95 -0.95
N ALA A 168 12.57 3.14 -2.27
CA ALA A 168 13.69 2.77 -3.13
C ALA A 168 13.83 3.79 -4.27
N THR A 169 15.06 3.99 -4.73
CA THR A 169 15.35 4.96 -5.80
C THR A 169 14.64 4.60 -7.10
N MET A 170 13.85 5.52 -7.62
CA MET A 170 13.18 5.43 -8.91
C MET A 170 13.88 6.33 -9.93
N THR A 171 14.08 5.82 -11.15
CA THR A 171 14.61 6.63 -12.26
C THR A 171 13.51 7.53 -12.83
N THR A 172 13.87 8.67 -13.45
CA THR A 172 12.91 9.52 -14.14
C THR A 172 12.12 8.79 -15.23
N GLY A 173 12.76 7.85 -15.93
CA GLY A 173 12.08 7.03 -16.93
C GLY A 173 11.04 6.07 -16.33
N LEU A 174 11.23 5.61 -15.09
CA LEU A 174 10.23 4.82 -14.38
C LEU A 174 9.10 5.71 -13.86
N LEU A 175 9.42 6.88 -13.30
CA LEU A 175 8.43 7.84 -12.79
C LEU A 175 7.47 8.32 -13.89
N ALA A 176 7.95 8.45 -15.13
CA ALA A 176 7.10 8.78 -16.28
C ALA A 176 6.08 7.69 -16.67
N SER A 177 6.22 6.46 -16.12
CA SER A 177 5.25 5.38 -16.28
C SER A 177 4.30 5.26 -15.08
N VAL A 178 4.26 6.28 -14.20
CA VAL A 178 3.42 6.27 -12.99
C VAL A 178 2.34 7.34 -13.11
N ASP A 179 1.07 6.94 -13.11
CA ASP A 179 -0.05 7.87 -13.14
C ASP A 179 -0.32 8.49 -11.76
N VAL A 180 -0.26 7.69 -10.69
CA VAL A 180 -0.37 8.17 -9.31
C VAL A 180 0.81 7.67 -8.48
N LEU A 181 1.56 8.60 -7.90
CA LEU A 181 2.59 8.31 -6.89
C LEU A 181 2.10 8.81 -5.52
N CYS A 182 1.87 7.87 -4.59
CA CYS A 182 1.43 8.18 -3.23
C CYS A 182 2.56 7.93 -2.23
N LEU A 183 2.96 8.99 -1.54
CA LEU A 183 4.12 9.04 -0.66
C LEU A 183 3.72 9.54 0.74
N ASN A 184 4.43 9.11 1.77
CA ASN A 184 4.49 9.82 3.03
C ASN A 184 5.72 10.77 3.07
N GLU A 185 5.89 11.51 4.16
CA GLU A 185 7.01 12.46 4.32
C GLU A 185 8.39 11.80 4.31
N ILE A 186 8.51 10.56 4.78
CA ILE A 186 9.76 9.79 4.81
C ILE A 186 10.11 9.34 3.39
N GLU A 187 9.16 8.71 2.71
CA GLU A 187 9.31 8.25 1.33
C GLU A 187 9.62 9.42 0.38
N PHE A 188 9.00 10.59 0.62
CA PHE A 188 9.32 11.80 -0.13
C PHE A 188 10.78 12.23 0.09
N ALA A 189 11.24 12.27 1.35
CA ALA A 189 12.62 12.65 1.66
C ALA A 189 13.63 11.70 1.00
N ASP A 190 13.36 10.39 1.03
CA ASP A 190 14.24 9.38 0.45
C ASP A 190 14.30 9.46 -1.10
N LEU A 191 13.18 9.72 -1.77
CA LEU A 191 13.13 9.76 -3.24
C LEU A 191 13.56 11.12 -3.83
N PHE A 192 13.22 12.23 -3.16
CA PHE A 192 13.40 13.59 -3.72
C PHE A 192 14.46 14.41 -3.00
N GLY A 193 15.13 13.84 -2.01
CA GLY A 193 16.29 14.38 -1.33
C GLY A 193 15.96 15.11 -0.02
N GLU A 194 16.66 14.71 1.03
CA GLU A 194 16.56 15.31 2.35
C GLU A 194 16.90 16.81 2.36
N GLY A 195 16.12 17.58 3.12
CA GLY A 195 16.49 18.90 3.60
C GLY A 195 16.25 20.07 2.65
N LYS A 196 15.81 19.86 1.40
CA LYS A 196 15.50 20.97 0.47
C LYS A 196 14.05 21.43 0.55
N ILE A 197 13.10 20.48 0.67
CA ILE A 197 11.66 20.72 0.80
C ILE A 197 11.15 19.82 1.90
N SER A 198 10.44 20.38 2.87
CA SER A 198 9.76 19.59 3.91
C SER A 198 8.28 19.50 3.57
N PRO A 199 7.73 18.30 3.28
CA PRO A 199 6.29 18.15 3.01
C PRO A 199 5.40 18.66 4.13
N LEU A 200 5.88 18.60 5.38
CA LEU A 200 5.14 19.09 6.54
C LEU A 200 5.15 20.62 6.69
N ALA A 201 6.15 21.32 6.11
CA ALA A 201 6.28 22.78 6.17
C ALA A 201 5.74 23.44 4.90
N ASP A 202 5.98 22.84 3.74
CA ASP A 202 5.55 23.34 2.43
C ASP A 202 5.03 22.17 1.56
N PRO A 203 3.81 21.70 1.82
CA PRO A 203 3.23 20.56 1.11
C PRO A 203 2.98 20.86 -0.38
N GLU A 204 2.71 22.13 -0.75
CA GLU A 204 2.49 22.50 -2.15
C GLU A 204 3.79 22.41 -2.95
N ALA A 205 4.91 22.92 -2.43
CA ALA A 205 6.20 22.76 -3.09
C ALA A 205 6.61 21.27 -3.19
N ALA A 206 6.25 20.44 -2.21
CA ALA A 206 6.55 19.03 -2.24
C ALA A 206 5.78 18.30 -3.35
N VAL A 207 4.47 18.49 -3.50
CA VAL A 207 3.72 17.84 -4.60
C VAL A 207 4.15 18.35 -5.98
N GLN A 208 4.49 19.63 -6.10
CA GLN A 208 5.05 20.18 -7.35
C GLN A 208 6.38 19.51 -7.71
N LYS A 209 7.24 19.24 -6.72
CA LYS A 209 8.50 18.53 -6.93
C LYS A 209 8.28 17.11 -7.46
N VAL A 210 7.24 16.42 -6.97
CA VAL A 210 6.86 15.09 -7.48
C VAL A 210 6.36 15.19 -8.93
N LEU A 211 5.50 16.15 -9.26
CA LEU A 211 5.01 16.36 -10.64
C LEU A 211 6.15 16.69 -11.63
N GLU A 212 7.16 17.45 -11.21
CA GLU A 212 8.36 17.76 -12.05
C GLU A 212 9.14 16.50 -12.44
N SER A 213 8.95 15.38 -11.75
CA SER A 213 9.59 14.10 -12.07
C SER A 213 8.92 13.32 -13.21
N GLY A 214 7.76 13.80 -13.69
CA GLY A 214 7.00 13.19 -14.79
C GLY A 214 5.78 12.37 -14.35
N VAL A 215 5.51 12.27 -13.05
CA VAL A 215 4.29 11.64 -12.51
C VAL A 215 3.06 12.48 -12.86
N ALA A 216 1.96 11.85 -13.27
CA ALA A 216 0.75 12.58 -13.65
C ALA A 216 -0.04 13.14 -12.45
N THR A 217 -0.11 12.39 -11.35
CA THR A 217 -0.75 12.81 -10.09
C THR A 217 0.15 12.49 -8.91
N ALA A 218 0.53 13.52 -8.16
CA ALA A 218 1.27 13.39 -6.90
C ALA A 218 0.29 13.39 -5.73
N VAL A 219 0.45 12.46 -4.77
CA VAL A 219 -0.31 12.42 -3.53
C VAL A 219 0.67 12.30 -2.36
N LEU A 220 0.56 13.18 -1.37
CA LEU A 220 1.33 13.12 -0.13
C LEU A 220 0.41 12.94 1.07
N THR A 221 0.64 11.90 1.85
CA THR A 221 0.03 11.73 3.17
C THR A 221 0.92 12.37 4.23
N LEU A 222 0.32 13.18 5.11
CA LEU A 222 1.02 14.04 6.09
C LEU A 222 0.61 13.69 7.53
N GLY A 223 0.24 12.43 7.76
CA GLY A 223 -0.21 11.92 9.06
C GLY A 223 -1.37 12.75 9.61
N SER A 224 -1.24 13.27 10.82
CA SER A 224 -2.28 14.09 11.48
C SER A 224 -2.56 15.44 10.80
N LYS A 225 -1.77 15.84 9.81
CA LYS A 225 -2.00 17.04 8.99
C LYS A 225 -2.86 16.75 7.74
N GLY A 226 -3.26 15.51 7.52
CA GLY A 226 -4.10 15.11 6.41
C GLY A 226 -3.31 14.70 5.17
N SER A 227 -3.73 15.15 4.00
CA SER A 227 -3.09 14.83 2.72
C SER A 227 -3.20 15.98 1.73
N ILE A 228 -2.32 15.97 0.73
CA ILE A 228 -2.35 16.89 -0.40
C ILE A 228 -2.14 16.10 -1.69
N ALA A 229 -2.85 16.46 -2.73
CA ALA A 229 -2.65 15.94 -4.07
C ALA A 229 -2.49 17.08 -5.08
N ALA A 230 -1.75 16.83 -6.14
CA ALA A 230 -1.64 17.73 -7.26
C ALA A 230 -1.60 16.97 -8.60
N ASN A 231 -2.21 17.55 -9.61
CA ASN A 231 -2.18 17.08 -11.00
C ASN A 231 -2.30 18.28 -11.95
N ALA A 232 -2.48 18.03 -13.25
CA ALA A 232 -2.63 19.08 -14.27
C ALA A 232 -3.86 20.01 -14.05
N HIS A 233 -4.82 19.62 -13.21
CA HIS A 233 -6.06 20.38 -12.96
C HIS A 233 -5.97 21.26 -11.70
N GLY A 234 -4.97 21.05 -10.83
CA GLY A 234 -4.78 21.87 -9.63
C GLY A 234 -4.18 21.14 -8.45
N VAL A 235 -4.22 21.82 -7.31
CA VAL A 235 -3.76 21.32 -6.00
C VAL A 235 -4.97 21.17 -5.09
N TYR A 236 -5.04 20.06 -4.38
CA TYR A 236 -6.16 19.66 -3.54
C TYR A 236 -5.64 19.24 -2.16
N GLN A 237 -6.13 19.90 -1.12
CA GLN A 237 -5.78 19.57 0.26
C GLN A 237 -6.97 18.93 0.97
N GLN A 238 -6.70 17.93 1.81
CA GLN A 238 -7.66 17.26 2.65
C GLN A 238 -7.13 17.22 4.09
N GLU A 239 -7.90 17.79 5.01
CA GLU A 239 -7.58 17.72 6.45
C GLU A 239 -7.77 16.28 6.99
N CYS A 240 -7.00 15.93 8.00
CA CYS A 240 -7.17 14.66 8.71
C CYS A 240 -8.46 14.69 9.57
N TYR A 241 -9.20 13.61 9.54
CA TYR A 241 -10.33 13.40 10.44
C TYR A 241 -9.82 13.03 11.84
N ARG A 242 -10.34 13.70 12.87
CA ARG A 242 -9.97 13.45 14.26
C ARG A 242 -10.77 12.28 14.81
N VAL A 243 -10.06 11.27 15.28
CA VAL A 243 -10.59 10.06 15.89
C VAL A 243 -9.75 9.67 17.12
N ASP A 244 -10.30 8.83 17.98
CA ASP A 244 -9.55 8.22 19.08
C ASP A 244 -8.63 7.12 18.50
N THR A 245 -7.40 7.50 18.14
CA THR A 245 -6.42 6.61 17.53
C THR A 245 -5.93 5.56 18.51
N VAL A 246 -6.02 4.29 18.11
CA VAL A 246 -5.56 3.12 18.86
C VAL A 246 -4.29 2.53 18.23
N ASP A 247 -4.28 2.39 16.89
CA ASP A 247 -3.19 1.79 16.13
C ASP A 247 -3.13 2.42 14.74
N THR A 248 -1.98 2.96 14.34
CA THR A 248 -1.80 3.60 13.02
C THR A 248 -1.43 2.61 11.92
N THR A 249 -1.28 1.33 12.24
CA THR A 249 -1.00 0.27 11.27
C THR A 249 -2.06 0.27 10.16
N CYS A 250 -1.61 0.09 8.92
CA CYS A 250 -2.49 -0.01 7.74
C CYS A 250 -3.25 1.29 7.34
N ALA A 251 -3.04 2.43 8.01
CA ALA A 251 -3.71 3.68 7.64
C ALA A 251 -3.34 4.14 6.21
N GLY A 252 -2.05 4.11 5.87
CA GLY A 252 -1.56 4.43 4.53
C GLY A 252 -2.04 3.45 3.46
N ASP A 253 -2.07 2.14 3.78
CA ASP A 253 -2.59 1.11 2.87
C ASP A 253 -4.09 1.28 2.64
N THR A 254 -4.84 1.61 3.70
CA THR A 254 -6.28 1.90 3.60
C THR A 254 -6.53 3.12 2.72
N PHE A 255 -5.74 4.18 2.89
CA PHE A 255 -5.82 5.37 2.06
C PHE A 255 -5.55 5.05 0.58
N MET A 256 -4.44 4.36 0.29
CA MET A 256 -4.04 4.02 -1.08
C MET A 256 -5.03 3.07 -1.77
N GLY A 257 -5.47 2.00 -1.10
CA GLY A 257 -6.47 1.07 -1.64
C GLY A 257 -7.81 1.75 -1.91
N THR A 258 -8.21 2.71 -1.06
CA THR A 258 -9.41 3.53 -1.30
C THR A 258 -9.26 4.38 -2.57
N LEU A 259 -8.13 5.06 -2.76
CA LEU A 259 -7.87 5.81 -4.00
C LEU A 259 -7.92 4.92 -5.24
N ALA A 260 -7.36 3.70 -5.16
CA ALA A 260 -7.39 2.75 -6.27
C ALA A 260 -8.82 2.31 -6.63
N ALA A 261 -9.69 2.11 -5.64
CA ALA A 261 -11.10 1.81 -5.87
C ALA A 261 -11.84 2.97 -6.57
N PHE A 262 -11.55 4.22 -6.17
CA PHE A 262 -12.11 5.41 -6.83
C PHE A 262 -11.60 5.53 -8.26
N GLN A 263 -10.33 5.27 -8.53
CA GLN A 263 -9.80 5.26 -9.89
C GLN A 263 -10.49 4.22 -10.77
N ALA A 264 -10.62 2.98 -10.29
CA ALA A 264 -11.29 1.91 -11.03
C ALA A 264 -12.77 2.22 -11.32
N SER A 265 -13.41 3.07 -10.54
CA SER A 265 -14.76 3.56 -10.79
C SER A 265 -14.84 4.77 -11.75
N GLY A 266 -13.68 5.28 -12.22
CA GLY A 266 -13.58 6.50 -13.04
C GLY A 266 -13.79 7.80 -12.27
N GLN A 267 -13.69 7.76 -10.93
CA GLN A 267 -13.96 8.91 -10.05
C GLN A 267 -12.70 9.60 -9.51
N LEU A 268 -11.53 9.29 -10.04
CA LEU A 268 -10.27 9.98 -9.68
C LEU A 268 -9.86 11.02 -10.73
N GLU A 269 -10.57 11.12 -11.84
CA GLU A 269 -10.27 12.06 -12.91
C GLU A 269 -10.92 13.44 -12.68
N GLY A 270 -10.21 14.50 -13.05
CA GLY A 270 -10.73 15.86 -12.99
C GLY A 270 -10.98 16.37 -11.58
N HIS A 271 -12.18 16.90 -11.33
CA HIS A 271 -12.58 17.50 -10.04
C HIS A 271 -12.91 16.48 -8.95
N ASP A 272 -13.03 15.21 -9.28
CA ASP A 272 -13.47 14.16 -8.36
C ASP A 272 -12.37 13.70 -7.41
N ILE A 273 -11.10 14.04 -7.69
CA ILE A 273 -9.96 13.75 -6.81
C ILE A 273 -10.18 14.27 -5.38
N LYS A 274 -10.87 15.41 -5.21
CA LYS A 274 -11.17 15.96 -3.89
C LYS A 274 -12.10 15.04 -3.09
N GLN A 275 -13.09 14.46 -3.74
CA GLN A 275 -13.99 13.49 -3.12
C GLN A 275 -13.24 12.20 -2.78
N ALA A 276 -12.37 11.72 -3.67
CA ALA A 276 -11.56 10.55 -3.41
C ALA A 276 -10.63 10.73 -2.21
N LEU A 277 -9.98 11.90 -2.09
CA LEU A 277 -9.15 12.26 -0.94
C LEU A 277 -9.96 12.32 0.36
N ASP A 278 -11.18 12.88 0.34
CA ASP A 278 -12.07 12.94 1.49
C ASP A 278 -12.43 11.54 2.00
N VAL A 279 -12.88 10.66 1.09
CA VAL A 279 -13.25 9.27 1.45
C VAL A 279 -12.04 8.47 1.90
N ALA A 280 -10.87 8.64 1.24
CA ALA A 280 -9.64 7.97 1.64
C ALA A 280 -9.15 8.43 3.03
N ALA A 281 -9.28 9.73 3.34
CA ALA A 281 -8.93 10.27 4.65
C ALA A 281 -9.87 9.73 5.75
N LYS A 282 -11.18 9.62 5.49
CA LYS A 282 -12.16 9.00 6.41
C LYS A 282 -11.83 7.53 6.65
N ALA A 283 -11.60 6.78 5.57
CA ALA A 283 -11.27 5.36 5.66
C ALA A 283 -9.98 5.13 6.47
N ALA A 284 -8.93 5.90 6.18
CA ALA A 284 -7.68 5.84 6.91
C ALA A 284 -7.84 6.20 8.40
N ALA A 285 -8.60 7.26 8.71
CA ALA A 285 -8.89 7.64 10.09
C ALA A 285 -9.63 6.53 10.83
N LEU A 286 -10.68 5.95 10.24
CA LEU A 286 -11.43 4.85 10.83
C LEU A 286 -10.56 3.60 11.04
N ALA A 287 -9.64 3.29 10.13
CA ALA A 287 -8.71 2.18 10.31
C ALA A 287 -7.86 2.36 11.57
N THR A 288 -7.45 3.57 11.91
CA THR A 288 -6.64 3.83 13.11
C THR A 288 -7.38 3.64 14.45
N THR A 289 -8.71 3.50 14.43
CA THR A 289 -9.52 3.29 15.66
C THR A 289 -9.52 1.85 16.16
N LYS A 290 -8.90 0.93 15.43
CA LYS A 290 -8.85 -0.50 15.74
C LYS A 290 -7.42 -1.02 15.68
N VAL A 291 -7.13 -2.06 16.46
CA VAL A 291 -5.83 -2.73 16.42
C VAL A 291 -5.71 -3.64 15.19
N GLY A 292 -4.53 -3.66 14.57
CA GLY A 292 -4.13 -4.58 13.50
C GLY A 292 -4.30 -4.02 12.10
N ALA A 293 -3.97 -4.83 11.07
CA ALA A 293 -3.95 -4.43 9.69
C ALA A 293 -5.30 -4.66 8.99
N GLN A 294 -5.50 -5.79 8.29
CA GLN A 294 -6.69 -6.03 7.46
C GLN A 294 -8.02 -5.93 8.21
N GLN A 295 -8.07 -6.38 9.47
CA GLN A 295 -9.28 -6.30 10.29
C GLN A 295 -9.69 -4.88 10.69
N SER A 296 -8.76 -3.92 10.66
CA SER A 296 -9.05 -2.52 10.98
C SER A 296 -9.71 -1.76 9.84
N ILE A 297 -9.48 -2.19 8.59
CA ILE A 297 -9.95 -1.51 7.39
C ILE A 297 -11.48 -1.41 7.40
N PRO A 298 -12.10 -0.23 7.26
CA PRO A 298 -13.56 -0.07 7.26
C PRO A 298 -14.20 -0.53 5.95
N THR A 299 -15.49 -0.83 5.97
CA THR A 299 -16.31 -0.97 4.76
C THR A 299 -16.70 0.40 4.23
N TYR A 300 -17.08 0.48 2.93
CA TYR A 300 -17.61 1.71 2.33
C TYR A 300 -18.80 2.28 3.10
N GLN A 301 -19.71 1.43 3.57
CA GLN A 301 -20.85 1.87 4.38
C GLN A 301 -20.40 2.56 5.67
N GLN A 302 -19.42 2.01 6.39
CA GLN A 302 -18.87 2.64 7.61
C GLN A 302 -18.22 4.00 7.31
N VAL A 303 -17.59 4.13 6.14
CA VAL A 303 -16.96 5.40 5.73
C VAL A 303 -18.00 6.47 5.37
N VAL A 304 -19.11 6.06 4.76
CA VAL A 304 -20.19 7.00 4.39
C VAL A 304 -20.99 7.44 5.62
N GLU A 305 -21.13 6.56 6.62
CA GLU A 305 -21.83 6.86 7.87
C GLU A 305 -20.99 7.68 8.87
N PHE A 306 -19.68 7.80 8.63
CA PHE A 306 -18.75 8.60 9.42
C PHE A 306 -18.76 10.08 9.01
#